data_d564ceb90bbac304cbb076d7ebf6ccdd
#
_entry.id   d564ceb90bbac304cbb076d7ebf6ccdd
#
_cell.length_a   1.000
_cell.length_b   1.000
_cell.length_c   1.000
_cell.angle_alpha   90.00
_cell.angle_beta   90.00
_cell.angle_gamma   90.00
#
_symmetry.space_group_name_H-M   'P 1'
#
loop_
_entity.id
_entity.type
_entity.pdbx_description
1 polymer ?
#
loop_
_entity_poly.entity_id
_entity_poly.type
_entity_poly.pdbx_seq_one_letter_code
_entity_poly.pdbx_strand_id
1 'polypeptide(L)'
;MIRFLFLAILLCAASPLAAQGFNGVWQGRLTCDAVDGITQAPLAAPFTIRVEGAVAKYERPVLSASGARTGAWERGEGRVGADGALLLQGGSSGRGFHYRARYEGRLGADGVARFTGTQDWMLDDRDFRRQCAVEVRR
;
A
#
# COMPACT_ATOMS: atom_id res chain seq x y z
N MET A 1 -24.85 58.94 10.55
CA MET A 1 -25.40 57.62 10.14
C MET A 1 -24.29 56.86 9.44
N ILE A 2 -23.65 55.91 10.11
CA ILE A 2 -22.57 55.11 9.57
C ILE A 2 -23.19 53.75 9.23
N ARG A 3 -23.18 53.39 7.94
CA ARG A 3 -23.64 52.07 7.46
C ARG A 3 -22.45 51.11 7.46
N PHE A 4 -22.44 50.13 8.37
CA PHE A 4 -21.49 49.04 8.37
C PHE A 4 -21.94 48.00 7.29
N LEU A 5 -21.11 47.87 6.27
CA LEU A 5 -21.26 46.81 5.25
C LEU A 5 -20.57 45.57 5.82
N PHE A 6 -21.34 44.54 6.20
CA PHE A 6 -20.80 43.21 6.55
C PHE A 6 -20.48 42.46 5.26
N LEU A 7 -19.19 42.30 4.98
CA LEU A 7 -18.71 41.45 3.91
C LEU A 7 -18.69 40.02 4.43
N ALA A 8 -19.66 39.19 4.03
CA ALA A 8 -19.68 37.76 4.35
C ALA A 8 -18.68 37.05 3.43
N ILE A 9 -17.56 36.62 3.99
CA ILE A 9 -16.58 35.77 3.32
C ILE A 9 -17.12 34.34 3.34
N LEU A 10 -17.62 33.88 2.17
CA LEU A 10 -17.97 32.47 1.95
C LEU A 10 -16.67 31.68 1.81
N LEU A 11 -16.25 30.97 2.86
CA LEU A 11 -15.22 29.94 2.76
C LEU A 11 -15.81 28.75 2.01
N CYS A 12 -15.52 28.65 0.71
CA CYS A 12 -15.73 27.41 -0.03
C CYS A 12 -14.75 26.35 0.51
N ALA A 13 -15.24 25.48 1.38
CA ALA A 13 -14.55 24.25 1.72
C ALA A 13 -14.47 23.38 0.46
N ALA A 14 -13.32 23.33 -0.20
CA ALA A 14 -13.08 22.42 -1.30
C ALA A 14 -13.14 20.98 -0.75
N SER A 15 -14.24 20.31 -0.98
CA SER A 15 -14.42 18.89 -0.66
C SER A 15 -13.39 18.06 -1.43
N PRO A 16 -12.79 17.01 -0.83
CA PRO A 16 -11.82 16.13 -1.51
C PRO A 16 -12.53 15.17 -2.49
N LEU A 17 -13.20 15.72 -3.49
CA LEU A 17 -13.89 14.94 -4.52
C LEU A 17 -12.93 14.13 -5.40
N ALA A 18 -11.67 14.51 -5.47
CA ALA A 18 -10.70 13.90 -6.39
C ALA A 18 -10.29 12.47 -6.01
N ALA A 19 -10.31 12.08 -4.72
CA ALA A 19 -9.95 10.73 -4.29
C ALA A 19 -11.09 9.70 -4.43
N GLN A 20 -12.34 10.13 -4.61
CA GLN A 20 -13.52 9.24 -4.69
C GLN A 20 -13.53 8.35 -5.94
N GLY A 21 -12.86 8.76 -7.01
CA GLY A 21 -12.73 7.98 -8.25
C GLY A 21 -11.94 6.68 -8.10
N PHE A 22 -11.21 6.52 -6.99
CA PHE A 22 -10.38 5.34 -6.72
C PHE A 22 -11.00 4.38 -5.70
N ASN A 23 -12.15 4.70 -5.13
CA ASN A 23 -12.83 3.86 -4.14
C ASN A 23 -13.07 2.45 -4.66
N GLY A 24 -12.98 1.49 -3.75
CA GLY A 24 -13.26 0.09 -4.04
C GLY A 24 -12.14 -0.86 -3.60
N VAL A 25 -12.27 -2.09 -4.05
CA VAL A 25 -11.33 -3.17 -3.79
C VAL A 25 -10.47 -3.41 -5.01
N TRP A 26 -9.17 -3.31 -4.84
CA TRP A 26 -8.15 -3.57 -5.84
C TRP A 26 -7.45 -4.88 -5.49
N GLN A 27 -7.46 -5.84 -6.41
CA GLN A 27 -6.91 -7.17 -6.17
C GLN A 27 -5.89 -7.54 -7.22
N GLY A 28 -4.86 -8.25 -6.81
CA GLY A 28 -3.83 -8.71 -7.71
C GLY A 28 -2.70 -9.41 -6.97
N ARG A 29 -1.48 -9.08 -7.31
CA ARG A 29 -0.30 -9.84 -6.91
C ARG A 29 0.85 -8.93 -6.52
N LEU A 30 1.54 -9.33 -5.45
CA LEU A 30 2.88 -8.89 -5.12
C LEU A 30 3.88 -9.92 -5.67
N THR A 31 4.98 -9.45 -6.26
CA THR A 31 6.16 -10.25 -6.58
C THR A 31 7.38 -9.60 -5.95
N CYS A 32 8.22 -10.40 -5.31
CA CYS A 32 9.48 -9.93 -4.72
C CYS A 32 10.63 -10.79 -5.23
N ASP A 33 11.81 -10.19 -5.36
CA ASP A 33 13.02 -10.89 -5.78
C ASP A 33 13.40 -12.00 -4.82
N ALA A 34 14.06 -13.02 -5.33
CA ALA A 34 14.74 -14.00 -4.51
C ALA A 34 15.87 -13.33 -3.71
N VAL A 35 16.20 -13.91 -2.58
CA VAL A 35 17.30 -13.44 -1.72
C VAL A 35 18.28 -14.58 -1.51
N ASP A 36 19.51 -14.39 -1.93
CA ASP A 36 20.57 -15.38 -1.82
C ASP A 36 20.72 -15.94 -0.40
N GLY A 37 20.74 -17.25 -0.30
CA GLY A 37 20.84 -17.97 0.97
C GLY A 37 19.58 -17.96 1.83
N ILE A 38 18.48 -17.36 1.36
CA ILE A 38 17.18 -17.29 2.09
C ILE A 38 16.05 -17.86 1.24
N THR A 39 15.87 -17.37 0.02
CA THR A 39 14.86 -17.86 -0.91
C THR A 39 15.50 -18.18 -2.26
N GLN A 40 15.21 -19.37 -2.79
CA GLN A 40 15.79 -19.80 -4.08
C GLN A 40 14.97 -19.33 -5.28
N ALA A 41 13.76 -18.84 -5.07
CA ALA A 41 12.86 -18.38 -6.12
C ALA A 41 12.19 -17.07 -5.73
N PRO A 42 11.77 -16.25 -6.70
CA PRO A 42 10.96 -15.07 -6.43
C PRO A 42 9.67 -15.45 -5.68
N LEU A 43 9.28 -14.59 -4.75
CA LEU A 43 8.01 -14.72 -4.07
C LEU A 43 6.89 -14.19 -4.97
N ALA A 44 5.75 -14.89 -5.00
CA ALA A 44 4.51 -14.36 -5.54
C ALA A 44 3.38 -14.59 -4.54
N ALA A 45 2.64 -13.55 -4.20
CA ALA A 45 1.58 -13.59 -3.20
C ALA A 45 0.37 -12.76 -3.63
N PRO A 46 -0.86 -13.16 -3.28
CA PRO A 46 -2.03 -12.29 -3.48
C PRO A 46 -1.88 -11.00 -2.70
N PHE A 47 -2.41 -9.91 -3.24
CA PHE A 47 -2.34 -8.57 -2.66
C PHE A 47 -3.69 -7.87 -2.83
N THR A 48 -4.20 -7.28 -1.78
CA THR A 48 -5.48 -6.57 -1.81
C THR A 48 -5.31 -5.17 -1.23
N ILE A 49 -5.82 -4.17 -1.93
CA ILE A 49 -5.93 -2.79 -1.45
C ILE A 49 -7.42 -2.43 -1.37
N ARG A 50 -7.84 -1.85 -0.27
CA ARG A 50 -9.18 -1.27 -0.08
C ARG A 50 -9.04 0.24 0.04
N VAL A 51 -9.73 0.96 -0.83
CA VAL A 51 -9.72 2.43 -0.88
C VAL A 51 -11.09 2.94 -0.46
N GLU A 52 -11.10 3.78 0.58
CA GLU A 52 -12.28 4.48 1.08
C GLU A 52 -11.91 5.95 1.28
N GLY A 53 -12.45 6.83 0.41
CA GLY A 53 -12.08 8.25 0.41
C GLY A 53 -10.59 8.44 0.12
N ALA A 54 -9.90 9.14 1.00
CA ALA A 54 -8.46 9.42 0.89
C ALA A 54 -7.57 8.37 1.58
N VAL A 55 -8.14 7.28 2.10
CA VAL A 55 -7.38 6.25 2.82
C VAL A 55 -7.38 4.95 2.04
N ALA A 56 -6.20 4.40 1.85
CA ALA A 56 -6.00 3.05 1.32
C ALA A 56 -5.41 2.17 2.41
N LYS A 57 -5.99 0.98 2.58
CA LYS A 57 -5.46 -0.07 3.45
C LYS A 57 -5.14 -1.29 2.60
N TYR A 58 -4.04 -1.96 2.89
CA TYR A 58 -3.69 -3.17 2.18
C TYR A 58 -3.44 -4.33 3.11
N GLU A 59 -3.59 -5.52 2.58
CA GLU A 59 -3.24 -6.76 3.24
C GLU A 59 -2.81 -7.84 2.26
N ARG A 60 -1.92 -8.72 2.71
CA ARG A 60 -1.53 -9.94 2.04
C ARG A 60 -1.14 -11.03 3.04
N PRO A 61 -1.29 -12.32 2.70
CA PRO A 61 -0.75 -13.39 3.52
C PRO A 61 0.78 -13.38 3.46
N VAL A 62 1.43 -13.62 4.59
CA VAL A 62 2.87 -13.91 4.64
C VAL A 62 3.08 -15.37 4.29
N LEU A 63 3.92 -15.61 3.28
CA LEU A 63 4.25 -16.94 2.80
C LEU A 63 5.65 -17.35 3.27
N SER A 64 5.83 -18.63 3.53
CA SER A 64 7.15 -19.22 3.77
C SER A 64 7.97 -19.28 2.48
N ALA A 65 9.25 -19.65 2.58
CA ALA A 65 10.12 -19.86 1.43
C ALA A 65 9.58 -20.92 0.44
N SER A 66 8.78 -21.87 0.91
CA SER A 66 8.09 -22.89 0.08
C SER A 66 6.79 -22.40 -0.55
N GLY A 67 6.36 -21.17 -0.27
CA GLY A 67 5.09 -20.61 -0.74
C GLY A 67 3.87 -20.98 0.12
N ALA A 68 4.05 -21.70 1.21
CA ALA A 68 2.97 -22.06 2.13
C ALA A 68 2.56 -20.85 2.99
N ARG A 69 1.29 -20.77 3.38
CA ARG A 69 0.79 -19.74 4.31
C ARG A 69 1.37 -19.96 5.70
N THR A 70 1.90 -18.91 6.31
CA THR A 70 2.44 -18.95 7.68
C THR A 70 1.37 -18.67 8.75
N GLY A 71 0.19 -18.18 8.34
CA GLY A 71 -0.82 -17.66 9.26
C GLY A 71 -0.64 -16.18 9.60
N ALA A 72 0.54 -15.60 9.35
CA ALA A 72 0.78 -14.17 9.53
C ALA A 72 0.26 -13.36 8.33
N TRP A 73 -0.04 -12.10 8.58
CA TRP A 73 -0.50 -11.13 7.58
C TRP A 73 0.40 -9.91 7.58
N GLU A 74 0.78 -9.47 6.41
CA GLU A 74 1.30 -8.13 6.20
C GLU A 74 0.13 -7.18 6.01
N ARG A 75 0.15 -6.08 6.74
CA ARG A 75 -0.86 -5.02 6.65
C ARG A 75 -0.20 -3.66 6.69
N GLY A 76 -0.85 -2.72 6.04
CA GLY A 76 -0.42 -1.34 6.06
C GLY A 76 -1.45 -0.42 5.44
N GLU A 77 -1.08 0.85 5.35
CA GLU A 77 -1.97 1.90 4.87
C GLU A 77 -1.21 3.03 4.18
N GLY A 78 -1.94 3.88 3.50
CA GLY A 78 -1.45 5.10 2.89
C GLY A 78 -2.58 6.07 2.57
N ARG A 79 -2.21 7.27 2.16
CA ARG A 79 -3.16 8.29 1.69
C ARG A 79 -3.14 8.37 0.17
N VAL A 80 -4.32 8.38 -0.41
CA VAL A 80 -4.51 8.53 -1.86
C VAL A 80 -4.51 10.01 -2.21
N GLY A 81 -3.59 10.42 -3.07
CA GLY A 81 -3.57 11.75 -3.65
C GLY A 81 -4.69 11.96 -4.69
N ALA A 82 -4.95 13.20 -5.03
CA ALA A 82 -5.99 13.58 -6.00
C ALA A 82 -5.77 12.93 -7.39
N ASP A 83 -4.52 12.69 -7.75
CA ASP A 83 -4.10 12.06 -9.01
C ASP A 83 -3.92 10.53 -8.91
N GLY A 84 -4.30 9.93 -7.77
CA GLY A 84 -4.12 8.52 -7.50
C GLY A 84 -2.75 8.13 -6.93
N ALA A 85 -1.82 9.07 -6.78
CA ALA A 85 -0.52 8.78 -6.16
C ALA A 85 -0.71 8.19 -4.76
N LEU A 86 0.02 7.13 -4.45
CA LEU A 86 -0.16 6.38 -3.22
C LEU A 86 1.18 5.80 -2.75
N LEU A 87 1.49 6.04 -1.49
CA LEU A 87 2.55 5.39 -0.75
C LEU A 87 1.91 4.52 0.32
N LEU A 88 2.07 3.21 0.20
CA LEU A 88 1.65 2.22 1.20
C LEU A 88 2.83 1.90 2.11
N GLN A 89 2.61 1.93 3.41
CA GLN A 89 3.59 1.57 4.43
C GLN A 89 2.98 0.58 5.41
N GLY A 90 3.71 -0.46 5.72
CA GLY A 90 3.23 -1.50 6.62
C GLY A 90 4.33 -2.48 6.99
N GLY A 91 3.94 -3.71 7.26
CA GLY A 91 4.85 -4.76 7.62
C GLY A 91 4.16 -5.93 8.29
N SER A 92 4.97 -6.82 8.84
CA SER A 92 4.51 -7.97 9.60
C SER A 92 5.56 -8.37 10.63
N SER A 93 5.14 -9.10 11.63
CA SER A 93 6.02 -9.72 12.60
C SER A 93 5.45 -11.05 13.06
N GLY A 94 6.32 -11.95 13.44
CA GLY A 94 5.99 -13.26 13.97
C GLY A 94 7.16 -13.84 14.74
N ARG A 95 7.10 -15.12 15.04
CA ARG A 95 8.22 -15.79 15.71
C ARG A 95 9.45 -15.81 14.80
N GLY A 96 10.54 -15.16 15.24
CA GLY A 96 11.82 -15.14 14.53
C GLY A 96 11.88 -14.21 13.32
N PHE A 97 10.83 -13.42 13.05
CA PHE A 97 10.88 -12.45 11.97
C PHE A 97 10.14 -11.14 12.30
N HIS A 98 10.65 -10.10 11.71
CA HIS A 98 10.01 -8.79 11.64
C HIS A 98 10.43 -8.12 10.34
N TYR A 99 9.51 -7.44 9.66
CA TYR A 99 9.88 -6.61 8.51
C TYR A 99 8.96 -5.41 8.33
N ARG A 100 9.50 -4.41 7.64
CA ARG A 100 8.79 -3.24 7.16
C ARG A 100 8.66 -3.31 5.65
N ALA A 101 7.51 -2.88 5.14
CA ALA A 101 7.23 -2.82 3.73
C ALA A 101 6.88 -1.39 3.32
N ARG A 102 7.32 -1.01 2.13
CA ARG A 102 7.03 0.28 1.51
C ARG A 102 6.80 0.05 0.02
N TYR A 103 5.63 0.45 -0.47
CA TYR A 103 5.28 0.35 -1.88
C TYR A 103 4.77 1.70 -2.37
N GLU A 104 5.33 2.20 -3.45
CA GLU A 104 5.02 3.50 -4.03
C GLU A 104 4.56 3.36 -5.47
N GLY A 105 3.47 4.02 -5.83
CA GLY A 105 2.90 3.94 -7.15
C GLY A 105 1.67 4.81 -7.32
N ARG A 106 0.80 4.39 -8.21
CA ARG A 106 -0.39 5.16 -8.59
C ARG A 106 -1.57 4.24 -8.89
N LEU A 107 -2.72 4.59 -8.33
CA LEU A 107 -4.00 4.04 -8.75
C LEU A 107 -4.39 4.68 -10.10
N GLY A 108 -4.60 3.85 -11.11
CA GLY A 108 -4.99 4.33 -12.43
C GLY A 108 -6.49 4.57 -12.55
N ALA A 109 -6.88 5.63 -13.26
CA ALA A 109 -8.28 5.90 -13.59
C ALA A 109 -8.90 4.77 -14.44
N ASP A 110 -8.08 4.00 -15.15
CA ASP A 110 -8.44 2.82 -15.94
C ASP A 110 -8.71 1.55 -15.10
N GLY A 111 -8.57 1.63 -13.77
CA GLY A 111 -8.75 0.50 -12.89
C GLY A 111 -7.52 -0.41 -12.75
N VAL A 112 -6.35 0.00 -13.25
CA VAL A 112 -5.08 -0.71 -13.08
C VAL A 112 -4.14 0.11 -12.21
N ALA A 113 -3.44 -0.54 -11.28
CA ALA A 113 -2.45 0.12 -10.44
C ALA A 113 -1.17 -0.70 -10.36
N ARG A 114 -0.02 -0.01 -10.38
CA ARG A 114 1.31 -0.59 -10.24
C ARG A 114 2.10 0.16 -9.21
N PHE A 115 2.80 -0.61 -8.37
CA PHE A 115 3.67 -0.11 -7.33
C PHE A 115 5.01 -0.83 -7.39
N THR A 116 6.06 -0.14 -6.99
CA THR A 116 7.37 -0.72 -6.71
C THR A 116 7.74 -0.40 -5.28
N GLY A 117 8.55 -1.24 -4.67
CA GLY A 117 8.94 -0.98 -3.30
C GLY A 117 9.91 -2.00 -2.74
N THR A 118 10.06 -1.95 -1.45
CA THR A 118 11.02 -2.75 -0.70
C THR A 118 10.41 -3.38 0.53
N GLN A 119 10.97 -4.50 0.92
CA GLN A 119 10.77 -5.09 2.24
C GLN A 119 12.13 -5.17 2.95
N ASP A 120 12.19 -4.56 4.13
CA ASP A 120 13.36 -4.61 5.02
C ASP A 120 13.09 -5.64 6.11
N TRP A 121 13.78 -6.76 6.04
CA TRP A 121 13.59 -7.92 6.90
C TRP A 121 14.66 -8.05 7.96
N MET A 122 14.23 -8.43 9.14
CA MET A 122 15.02 -9.01 10.21
C MET A 122 14.53 -10.44 10.43
N LEU A 123 15.36 -11.42 10.09
CA LEU A 123 15.07 -12.84 10.22
C LEU A 123 16.11 -13.47 11.15
N ASP A 124 15.68 -13.88 12.35
CA ASP A 124 16.56 -14.32 13.45
C ASP A 124 17.65 -13.27 13.73
N ASP A 125 18.88 -13.52 13.28
CA ASP A 125 20.05 -12.65 13.45
C ASP A 125 20.54 -12.03 12.11
N ARG A 126 19.75 -12.16 11.03
CA ARG A 126 20.12 -11.67 9.69
C ARG A 126 19.15 -10.63 9.18
N ASP A 127 19.70 -9.51 8.74
CA ASP A 127 18.98 -8.45 8.06
C ASP A 127 19.17 -8.56 6.55
N PHE A 128 18.09 -8.37 5.80
CA PHE A 128 18.14 -8.28 4.35
C PHE A 128 17.05 -7.38 3.79
N ARG A 129 17.29 -6.89 2.59
CA ARG A 129 16.30 -6.14 1.81
C ARG A 129 16.01 -6.86 0.51
N ARG A 130 14.76 -6.86 0.10
CA ARG A 130 14.37 -7.30 -1.24
C ARG A 130 13.50 -6.27 -1.95
N GLN A 131 13.61 -6.25 -3.28
CA GLN A 131 12.77 -5.44 -4.15
C GLN A 131 11.47 -6.17 -4.43
N CYS A 132 10.38 -5.41 -4.50
CA CYS A 132 9.06 -5.95 -4.77
C CYS A 132 8.32 -5.06 -5.79
N ALA A 133 7.40 -5.70 -6.51
CA ALA A 133 6.44 -5.03 -7.38
C ALA A 133 5.03 -5.52 -7.08
N VAL A 134 4.06 -4.62 -7.17
CA VAL A 134 2.63 -4.92 -7.00
C VAL A 134 1.89 -4.52 -8.25
N GLU A 135 1.05 -5.41 -8.77
CA GLU A 135 0.06 -5.08 -9.78
C GLU A 135 -1.31 -5.52 -9.29
N VAL A 136 -2.26 -4.58 -9.27
CA VAL A 136 -3.64 -4.81 -8.85
C VAL A 136 -4.61 -4.17 -9.83
N ARG A 137 -5.84 -4.70 -9.85
CA ARG A 137 -6.96 -4.22 -10.65
C ARG A 137 -8.21 -4.09 -9.78
N ARG A 138 -9.00 -3.10 -10.12
CA ARG A 138 -10.31 -2.87 -9.50
C ARG A 138 -11.42 -3.56 -10.30
#